data_5f233bf5bd9d20caac43169d46b540e8
#
_entry.id   5f233bf5bd9d20caac43169d46b540e8
#
_cell.length_a   1.000
_cell.length_b   1.000
_cell.length_c   1.000
_cell.angle_alpha   90.00
_cell.angle_beta   90.00
_cell.angle_gamma   90.00
#
_symmetry.space_group_name_H-M   'P 1'
#
loop_
_entity.id
_entity.type
_entity.pdbx_description
1 polymer ?
#
loop_
_entity_poly.entity_id
_entity_poly.type
_entity_poly.pdbx_seq_one_letter_code
_entity_poly.pdbx_strand_id
1 'polypeptide(L)'
;MTDGWNLPWDGGCRCGAVRIRVTMPPLLAGACHCTGCQVMSASAYSLTLSLPSDGLEVIQGEPVIGGLHGPVSHHFHCGHCKTWIFTRAEGFDWFVNLRPSVLDDHTWFEPYAELWTREKLPWASTPARHSFETVPEMADFERLMKAYAEEGARPHRNR
;
A
#
# COMPACT_ATOMS: atom_id res chain seq x y z
N MET A 1 3.40 15.52 14.72
CA MET A 1 3.13 14.57 15.80
C MET A 1 2.75 13.24 15.20
N THR A 2 3.45 12.20 15.59
CA THR A 2 3.24 10.81 15.10
C THR A 2 2.22 10.07 15.97
N ASP A 3 1.32 10.80 16.61
CA ASP A 3 0.43 10.29 17.65
C ASP A 3 -0.46 9.15 17.14
N GLY A 4 -0.24 7.98 17.71
CA GLY A 4 -1.03 6.78 17.46
C GLY A 4 -0.50 5.85 16.37
N TRP A 5 0.57 6.22 15.64
CA TRP A 5 1.12 5.33 14.58
C TRP A 5 2.18 4.35 15.07
N ASN A 6 2.76 4.55 16.25
CA ASN A 6 3.80 3.68 16.84
C ASN A 6 4.95 3.35 15.86
N LEU A 7 5.43 4.36 15.16
CA LEU A 7 6.56 4.24 14.23
C LEU A 7 7.91 4.11 14.96
N PRO A 8 8.94 3.54 14.33
CA PRO A 8 8.96 2.95 12.99
C PRO A 8 8.36 1.55 12.92
N TRP A 9 7.98 1.11 11.71
CA TRP A 9 7.56 -0.26 11.45
C TRP A 9 8.58 -0.94 10.54
N ASP A 10 8.91 -2.17 10.84
CA ASP A 10 9.74 -3.01 9.98
C ASP A 10 8.88 -4.02 9.20
N GLY A 11 9.41 -4.46 8.09
CA GLY A 11 8.78 -5.46 7.25
C GLY A 11 9.76 -6.01 6.22
N GLY A 12 9.29 -6.86 5.35
CA GLY A 12 10.12 -7.40 4.29
C GLY A 12 9.44 -8.47 3.45
N CYS A 13 10.20 -9.00 2.51
CA CYS A 13 9.75 -10.07 1.64
C CYS A 13 9.64 -11.41 2.39
N ARG A 14 8.89 -12.35 1.80
CA ARG A 14 8.63 -13.65 2.41
C ARG A 14 9.91 -14.43 2.77
N CYS A 15 10.97 -14.33 1.98
CA CYS A 15 12.24 -15.04 2.25
C CYS A 15 13.19 -14.28 3.19
N GLY A 16 12.90 -13.02 3.53
CA GLY A 16 13.71 -12.19 4.39
C GLY A 16 14.92 -11.52 3.72
N ALA A 17 15.16 -11.75 2.43
CA ALA A 17 16.30 -11.17 1.71
C ALA A 17 16.21 -9.64 1.58
N VAL A 18 14.98 -9.11 1.45
CA VAL A 18 14.71 -7.67 1.41
C VAL A 18 13.98 -7.27 2.68
N ARG A 19 14.52 -6.27 3.38
CA ARG A 19 13.88 -5.67 4.55
C ARG A 19 13.66 -4.18 4.32
N ILE A 20 12.53 -3.70 4.81
CA ILE A 20 12.12 -2.28 4.72
C ILE A 20 11.77 -1.74 6.09
N ARG A 21 11.82 -0.43 6.20
CA ARG A 21 11.39 0.33 7.39
C ARG A 21 10.49 1.49 6.98
N VAL A 22 9.38 1.64 7.67
CA VAL A 22 8.47 2.78 7.55
C VAL A 22 8.71 3.73 8.70
N THR A 23 9.03 4.97 8.39
CA THR A 23 9.43 5.99 9.39
C THR A 23 8.44 7.16 9.50
N MET A 24 7.49 7.26 8.58
CA MET A 24 6.49 8.34 8.56
C MET A 24 5.06 7.79 8.52
N PRO A 25 4.08 8.54 9.07
CA PRO A 25 2.69 8.16 9.02
C PRO A 25 2.19 7.95 7.57
N PRO A 26 1.31 6.97 7.34
CA PRO A 26 0.76 6.73 6.01
C PRO A 26 -0.22 7.84 5.60
N LEU A 27 -0.28 8.07 4.30
CA LEU A 27 -1.16 9.03 3.67
C LEU A 27 -2.57 8.47 3.47
N LEU A 28 -2.66 7.19 3.08
CA LEU A 28 -3.93 6.53 2.78
C LEU A 28 -3.76 5.01 2.75
N ALA A 29 -4.79 4.29 3.18
CA ALA A 29 -4.93 2.85 3.04
C ALA A 29 -5.99 2.51 2.00
N GLY A 30 -5.71 1.60 1.08
CA GLY A 30 -6.63 1.28 0.01
C GLY A 30 -6.60 -0.17 -0.46
N ALA A 31 -7.63 -0.52 -1.21
CA ALA A 31 -7.72 -1.74 -2.00
C ALA A 31 -8.01 -1.38 -3.47
N CYS A 32 -7.38 -2.07 -4.40
CA CYS A 32 -7.61 -1.86 -5.83
C CYS A 32 -8.17 -3.13 -6.47
N HIS A 33 -9.36 -3.03 -7.03
CA HIS A 33 -10.07 -4.14 -7.67
C HIS A 33 -9.77 -4.30 -9.16
N CYS A 34 -8.90 -3.49 -9.76
CA CYS A 34 -8.62 -3.62 -11.19
C CYS A 34 -8.07 -4.99 -11.54
N THR A 35 -8.38 -5.47 -12.75
CA THR A 35 -7.97 -6.82 -13.21
C THR A 35 -6.45 -7.01 -13.18
N GLY A 36 -5.67 -5.97 -13.43
CA GLY A 36 -4.21 -6.02 -13.29
C GLY A 36 -3.77 -6.32 -11.85
N CYS A 37 -4.37 -5.66 -10.87
CA CYS A 37 -4.11 -5.92 -9.45
C CYS A 37 -4.56 -7.32 -9.03
N GLN A 38 -5.70 -7.80 -9.53
CA GLN A 38 -6.18 -9.16 -9.27
C GLN A 38 -5.15 -10.20 -9.73
N VAL A 39 -4.64 -10.06 -10.95
CA VAL A 39 -3.64 -10.98 -11.51
C VAL A 39 -2.32 -10.93 -10.74
N MET A 40 -1.80 -9.73 -10.48
CA MET A 40 -0.51 -9.58 -9.79
C MET A 40 -0.53 -10.03 -8.33
N SER A 41 -1.63 -9.85 -7.64
CA SER A 41 -1.76 -10.23 -6.23
C SER A 41 -2.28 -11.66 -6.04
N ALA A 42 -2.72 -12.33 -7.12
CA ALA A 42 -3.43 -13.61 -7.06
C ALA A 42 -4.59 -13.57 -6.05
N SER A 43 -5.34 -12.47 -6.06
CA SER A 43 -6.41 -12.18 -5.11
C SER A 43 -7.54 -11.41 -5.80
N ALA A 44 -8.62 -11.16 -5.07
CA ALA A 44 -9.74 -10.32 -5.53
C ALA A 44 -9.34 -8.84 -5.70
N TYR A 45 -8.28 -8.39 -5.01
CA TYR A 45 -7.77 -7.01 -5.04
C TYR A 45 -6.33 -6.97 -4.52
N SER A 46 -5.61 -5.92 -4.86
CA SER A 46 -4.35 -5.60 -4.19
C SER A 46 -4.59 -4.65 -3.01
N LEU A 47 -3.75 -4.76 -1.97
CA LEU A 47 -3.74 -3.85 -0.85
C LEU A 47 -2.63 -2.81 -1.02
N THR A 48 -2.90 -1.58 -0.58
CA THR A 48 -1.97 -0.46 -0.67
C THR A 48 -1.97 0.35 0.62
N LEU A 49 -0.79 0.63 1.12
CA LEU A 49 -0.53 1.65 2.12
C LEU A 49 0.34 2.72 1.47
N SER A 50 -0.28 3.84 1.11
CA SER A 50 0.44 4.97 0.50
C SER A 50 1.22 5.71 1.59
N LEU A 51 2.51 5.89 1.37
CA LEU A 51 3.44 6.55 2.30
C LEU A 51 4.07 7.76 1.63
N PRO A 52 4.48 8.81 2.38
CA PRO A 52 5.45 9.76 1.85
C PRO A 52 6.69 9.03 1.36
N SER A 53 7.25 9.44 0.22
CA SER A 53 8.41 8.74 -0.37
C SER A 53 9.60 8.64 0.57
N ASP A 54 9.85 9.69 1.36
CA ASP A 54 10.93 9.74 2.35
C ASP A 54 10.61 8.90 3.61
N GLY A 55 9.40 8.39 3.72
CA GLY A 55 8.95 7.53 4.82
C GLY A 55 9.17 6.04 4.61
N LEU A 56 9.74 5.62 3.48
CA LEU A 56 10.06 4.22 3.19
C LEU A 56 11.57 4.06 2.93
N GLU A 57 12.20 3.26 3.76
CA GLU A 57 13.62 2.92 3.65
C GLU A 57 13.79 1.43 3.31
N VAL A 58 14.70 1.10 2.39
CA VAL A 58 15.19 -0.28 2.21
C VAL A 58 16.41 -0.45 3.11
N ILE A 59 16.26 -1.23 4.18
CA ILE A 59 17.31 -1.40 5.20
C ILE A 59 18.16 -2.65 4.99
N GLN A 60 17.75 -3.54 4.09
CA GLN A 60 18.50 -4.73 3.71
C GLN A 60 18.08 -5.21 2.32
N GLY A 61 19.03 -5.69 1.55
CA GLY A 61 18.81 -6.24 0.22
C GLY A 61 18.51 -5.17 -0.83
N GLU A 62 18.20 -5.60 -2.03
CA GLU A 62 17.92 -4.73 -3.17
C GLU A 62 16.66 -5.20 -3.90
N PRO A 63 15.55 -4.44 -3.81
CA PRO A 63 14.37 -4.73 -4.60
C PRO A 63 14.63 -4.52 -6.09
N VAL A 64 14.02 -5.35 -6.92
CA VAL A 64 14.13 -5.30 -8.37
C VAL A 64 12.80 -4.96 -9.02
N ILE A 65 12.83 -4.26 -10.15
CA ILE A 65 11.63 -4.02 -10.94
C ILE A 65 11.16 -5.35 -11.53
N GLY A 66 9.86 -5.62 -11.41
CA GLY A 66 9.23 -6.82 -11.91
C GLY A 66 7.76 -6.59 -12.21
N GLY A 67 7.08 -7.66 -12.62
CA GLY A 67 5.69 -7.56 -13.07
C GLY A 67 5.54 -6.79 -14.37
N LEU A 68 4.30 -6.70 -14.86
CA LEU A 68 3.97 -5.85 -16.00
C LEU A 68 3.72 -4.44 -15.50
N HIS A 69 4.51 -3.50 -15.95
CA HIS A 69 4.36 -2.09 -15.65
C HIS A 69 4.23 -1.28 -16.93
N GLY A 70 3.43 -0.23 -16.88
CA GLY A 70 3.37 0.76 -17.94
C GLY A 70 4.51 1.78 -17.80
N PRO A 71 4.46 2.87 -18.58
CA PRO A 71 5.50 3.90 -18.53
C PRO A 71 5.54 4.67 -17.20
N VAL A 72 4.51 4.56 -16.37
CA VAL A 72 4.37 5.33 -15.12
C VAL A 72 4.62 4.47 -13.88
N SER A 73 4.05 3.27 -13.81
CA SER A 73 4.09 2.44 -12.60
C SER A 73 5.27 1.48 -12.63
N HIS A 74 6.11 1.53 -11.62
CA HIS A 74 7.24 0.62 -11.42
C HIS A 74 7.00 -0.22 -10.17
N HIS A 75 6.79 -1.53 -10.37
CA HIS A 75 6.55 -2.48 -9.30
C HIS A 75 7.85 -3.09 -8.82
N PHE A 76 8.15 -2.99 -7.54
CA PHE A 76 9.38 -3.49 -6.93
C PHE A 76 9.11 -4.78 -6.17
N HIS A 77 9.91 -5.79 -6.48
CA HIS A 77 9.83 -7.14 -5.94
C HIS A 77 11.14 -7.59 -5.31
N CYS A 78 11.09 -8.57 -4.45
CA CYS A 78 12.29 -9.32 -4.09
C CYS A 78 12.80 -10.09 -5.31
N GLY A 79 14.09 -9.96 -5.65
CA GLY A 79 14.68 -10.68 -6.77
C GLY A 79 14.65 -12.21 -6.61
N HIS A 80 14.61 -12.70 -5.37
CA HIS A 80 14.61 -14.14 -5.05
C HIS A 80 13.20 -14.73 -4.95
N CYS A 81 12.41 -14.33 -3.96
CA CYS A 81 11.08 -14.92 -3.70
C CYS A 81 9.92 -14.28 -4.46
N LYS A 82 10.20 -13.20 -5.21
CA LYS A 82 9.22 -12.48 -6.04
C LYS A 82 8.06 -11.83 -5.25
N THR A 83 8.18 -11.68 -3.96
CA THR A 83 7.24 -10.87 -3.19
C THR A 83 7.14 -9.46 -3.77
N TRP A 84 5.94 -9.01 -4.11
CA TRP A 84 5.68 -7.63 -4.49
C TRP A 84 5.70 -6.75 -3.24
N ILE A 85 6.67 -5.81 -3.15
CA ILE A 85 6.93 -5.06 -1.93
C ILE A 85 6.31 -3.67 -1.99
N PHE A 86 6.62 -2.90 -3.03
CA PHE A 86 6.08 -1.56 -3.22
C PHE A 86 6.01 -1.17 -4.70
N THR A 87 5.30 -0.09 -4.97
CA THR A 87 5.19 0.50 -6.31
C THR A 87 5.51 1.99 -6.21
N ARG A 88 6.33 2.49 -7.14
CA ARG A 88 6.56 3.91 -7.36
C ARG A 88 5.92 4.31 -8.68
N ALA A 89 5.40 5.53 -8.75
CA ALA A 89 4.83 6.10 -9.97
C ALA A 89 5.73 7.24 -10.47
N GLU A 90 6.21 7.12 -11.70
CA GLU A 90 7.03 8.16 -12.33
C GLU A 90 6.23 9.46 -12.48
N GLY A 91 6.85 10.59 -12.13
CA GLY A 91 6.18 11.89 -12.08
C GLY A 91 5.37 12.16 -10.81
N PHE A 92 5.32 11.20 -9.88
CA PHE A 92 4.66 11.32 -8.58
C PHE A 92 5.62 10.93 -7.46
N ASP A 93 6.78 11.59 -7.41
CA ASP A 93 7.90 11.21 -6.54
C ASP A 93 7.66 11.50 -5.05
N TRP A 94 6.54 12.13 -4.71
CA TRP A 94 6.21 12.48 -3.34
C TRP A 94 5.60 11.35 -2.51
N PHE A 95 5.15 10.25 -3.15
CA PHE A 95 4.60 9.09 -2.47
C PHE A 95 5.10 7.75 -3.02
N VAL A 96 4.95 6.71 -2.22
CA VAL A 96 5.19 5.31 -2.59
C VAL A 96 4.05 4.44 -2.06
N ASN A 97 3.64 3.46 -2.85
CA ASN A 97 2.59 2.51 -2.48
C ASN A 97 3.20 1.22 -1.95
N LEU A 98 3.27 1.08 -0.64
CA LEU A 98 3.72 -0.15 0.02
C LEU A 98 2.61 -1.20 0.00
N ARG A 99 2.97 -2.47 -0.18
CA ARG A 99 2.05 -3.60 0.07
C ARG A 99 2.04 -3.87 1.56
N PRO A 100 0.94 -3.59 2.29
CA PRO A 100 0.94 -3.63 3.76
C PRO A 100 1.17 -5.03 4.32
N SER A 101 0.87 -6.08 3.55
CA SER A 101 1.13 -7.47 3.94
C SER A 101 2.62 -7.81 4.15
N VAL A 102 3.56 -6.95 3.70
CA VAL A 102 4.99 -7.13 3.96
C VAL A 102 5.43 -6.59 5.32
N LEU A 103 4.59 -5.84 6.02
CA LEU A 103 4.88 -5.39 7.39
C LEU A 103 4.90 -6.59 8.35
N ASP A 104 5.83 -6.60 9.30
CA ASP A 104 5.95 -7.65 10.31
C ASP A 104 4.67 -7.75 11.17
N ASP A 105 4.04 -6.61 11.46
CA ASP A 105 2.68 -6.55 11.99
C ASP A 105 1.78 -5.75 11.04
N HIS A 106 0.93 -6.45 10.30
CA HIS A 106 -0.06 -5.87 9.40
C HIS A 106 -1.50 -6.16 9.84
N THR A 107 -1.69 -6.73 11.02
CA THR A 107 -3.01 -7.14 11.52
C THR A 107 -3.95 -5.96 11.77
N TRP A 108 -3.40 -4.77 11.95
CA TRP A 108 -4.15 -3.53 12.13
C TRP A 108 -4.62 -2.91 10.81
N PHE A 109 -4.03 -3.34 9.68
CA PHE A 109 -4.33 -2.73 8.39
C PHE A 109 -5.79 -2.98 7.99
N GLU A 110 -6.45 -1.91 7.60
CA GLU A 110 -7.79 -1.92 7.03
C GLU A 110 -7.85 -0.93 5.87
N PRO A 111 -8.31 -1.33 4.67
CA PRO A 111 -8.46 -0.41 3.56
C PRO A 111 -9.53 0.65 3.92
N TYR A 112 -9.18 1.91 3.79
CA TYR A 112 -10.05 3.06 4.02
C TYR A 112 -10.85 3.44 2.76
N ALA A 113 -10.23 3.26 1.59
CA ALA A 113 -10.85 3.45 0.29
C ALA A 113 -10.66 2.21 -0.60
N GLU A 114 -11.64 1.94 -1.46
CA GLU A 114 -11.51 0.94 -2.53
C GLU A 114 -11.68 1.59 -3.90
N LEU A 115 -10.82 1.19 -4.83
CA LEU A 115 -10.71 1.74 -6.18
C LEU A 115 -11.05 0.68 -7.23
N TRP A 116 -11.44 1.16 -8.42
CA TRP A 116 -11.76 0.30 -9.56
C TRP A 116 -12.88 -0.70 -9.26
N THR A 117 -13.89 -0.28 -8.50
CA THR A 117 -15.00 -1.16 -8.11
C THR A 117 -15.84 -1.63 -9.29
N ARG A 118 -15.75 -0.98 -10.45
CA ARG A 118 -16.39 -1.46 -11.69
C ARG A 118 -15.85 -2.81 -12.18
N GLU A 119 -14.63 -3.20 -11.75
CA GLU A 119 -14.00 -4.47 -12.06
C GLU A 119 -14.05 -5.46 -10.88
N LYS A 120 -14.70 -5.04 -9.78
CA LYS A 120 -14.81 -5.81 -8.55
C LYS A 120 -15.52 -7.15 -8.78
N LEU A 121 -14.92 -8.22 -8.26
CA LEU A 121 -15.56 -9.53 -8.30
C LEU A 121 -16.85 -9.52 -7.45
N PRO A 122 -17.94 -10.16 -7.92
CA PRO A 122 -19.25 -10.06 -7.26
C PRO A 122 -19.27 -10.52 -5.79
N TRP A 123 -18.40 -11.45 -5.44
CA TRP A 123 -18.29 -11.98 -4.07
C TRP A 123 -17.30 -11.24 -3.19
N ALA A 124 -16.45 -10.37 -3.76
CA ALA A 124 -15.43 -9.65 -3.01
C ALA A 124 -16.05 -8.55 -2.15
N SER A 125 -15.58 -8.41 -0.94
CA SER A 125 -16.00 -7.38 -0.01
C SER A 125 -14.80 -6.83 0.75
N THR A 126 -14.80 -5.54 1.03
CA THR A 126 -13.82 -4.85 1.87
C THR A 126 -14.52 -4.00 2.92
N PRO A 127 -13.87 -3.68 4.05
CA PRO A 127 -14.42 -2.74 5.04
C PRO A 127 -14.24 -1.27 4.65
N ALA A 128 -13.81 -0.96 3.42
CA ALA A 128 -13.55 0.39 2.97
C ALA A 128 -14.78 1.29 3.13
N ARG A 129 -14.56 2.50 3.66
CA ARG A 129 -15.61 3.50 3.87
C ARG A 129 -15.95 4.31 2.62
N HIS A 130 -15.03 4.33 1.66
CA HIS A 130 -15.16 5.08 0.41
C HIS A 130 -14.90 4.16 -0.77
N SER A 131 -15.77 4.20 -1.78
CA SER A 131 -15.70 3.37 -2.98
C SER A 131 -15.71 4.24 -4.23
N PHE A 132 -14.84 3.93 -5.19
CA PHE A 132 -14.73 4.64 -6.45
C PHE A 132 -14.76 3.64 -7.61
N GLU A 133 -15.57 3.94 -8.63
CA GLU A 133 -15.69 3.08 -9.81
C GLU A 133 -14.38 2.97 -10.59
N THR A 134 -13.56 4.00 -10.54
CA THR A 134 -12.20 4.07 -11.11
C THR A 134 -11.23 4.66 -10.11
N VAL A 135 -10.41 5.63 -10.53
CA VAL A 135 -9.49 6.38 -9.67
C VAL A 135 -10.19 7.65 -9.17
N PRO A 136 -10.08 8.02 -7.89
CA PRO A 136 -10.57 9.30 -7.40
C PRO A 136 -9.91 10.48 -8.13
N GLU A 137 -10.60 11.60 -8.21
CA GLU A 137 -10.00 12.87 -8.63
C GLU A 137 -9.03 13.41 -7.57
N MET A 138 -8.12 14.30 -7.93
CA MET A 138 -7.10 14.83 -7.02
C MET A 138 -7.72 15.47 -5.76
N ALA A 139 -8.80 16.21 -5.91
CA ALA A 139 -9.52 16.82 -4.77
C ALA A 139 -10.11 15.77 -3.81
N ASP A 140 -10.51 14.61 -4.33
CA ASP A 140 -10.98 13.49 -3.52
C ASP A 140 -9.82 12.86 -2.75
N PHE A 141 -8.64 12.70 -3.37
CA PHE A 141 -7.46 12.20 -2.67
C PHE A 141 -7.06 13.09 -1.50
N GLU A 142 -7.02 14.40 -1.68
CA GLU A 142 -6.69 15.33 -0.59
C GLU A 142 -7.66 15.19 0.59
N ARG A 143 -8.95 15.09 0.27
CA ARG A 143 -10.00 14.91 1.28
C ARG A 143 -9.89 13.57 2.00
N LEU A 144 -9.62 12.47 1.25
CA LEU A 144 -9.41 11.13 1.80
C LEU A 144 -8.18 11.07 2.71
N MET A 145 -7.05 11.64 2.29
CA MET A 145 -5.82 11.66 3.09
C MET A 145 -6.04 12.41 4.41
N LYS A 146 -6.74 13.53 4.39
CA LYS A 146 -7.05 14.30 5.61
C LYS A 146 -7.94 13.49 6.55
N ALA A 147 -9.02 12.89 6.06
CA ALA A 147 -9.92 12.08 6.85
C ALA A 147 -9.23 10.81 7.38
N TYR A 148 -8.40 10.16 6.56
CA TYR A 148 -7.62 9.00 6.98
C TYR A 148 -6.62 9.33 8.09
N ALA A 149 -5.99 10.49 8.05
CA ALA A 149 -5.10 10.94 9.10
C ALA A 149 -5.81 11.08 10.47
N GLU A 150 -7.11 11.32 10.48
CA GLU A 150 -7.91 11.48 11.70
C GLU A 150 -8.53 10.15 12.16
N GLU A 151 -9.05 9.35 11.24
CA GLU A 151 -9.94 8.21 11.56
C GLU A 151 -9.50 6.86 10.97
N GLY A 152 -8.37 6.80 10.23
CA GLY A 152 -7.86 5.55 9.68
C GLY A 152 -7.43 4.56 10.77
N ALA A 153 -7.43 3.27 10.44
CA ALA A 153 -6.98 2.22 11.35
C ALA A 153 -5.53 2.44 11.79
N ARG A 154 -5.22 2.07 13.02
CA ARG A 154 -3.92 2.28 13.69
C ARG A 154 -3.34 0.96 14.19
N PRO A 155 -1.99 0.83 14.23
CA PRO A 155 -1.36 -0.26 14.96
C PRO A 155 -1.83 -0.28 16.41
N HIS A 156 -2.06 -1.48 16.93
CA HIS A 156 -2.39 -1.62 18.36
C HIS A 156 -1.20 -1.13 19.20
N ARG A 157 -1.50 -0.38 20.26
CA ARG A 157 -0.47 -0.07 21.25
C ARG A 157 -0.08 -1.38 21.92
N ASN A 158 1.20 -1.75 21.84
CA ASN A 158 1.72 -2.84 22.64
C ASN A 158 1.43 -2.51 24.12
N ARG A 159 0.65 -3.38 24.77
CA ARG A 159 0.36 -3.29 26.20
C ARG A 159 1.57 -3.77 26.98
#